data_68ba3c1a6e56b66a92da25390823707c
#
_entry.id   68ba3c1a6e56b66a92da25390823707c
#
_cell.length_a   1.000
_cell.length_b   1.000
_cell.length_c   1.000
_cell.angle_alpha   90.00
_cell.angle_beta   90.00
_cell.angle_gamma   90.00
#
_symmetry.space_group_name_H-M   'P 1'
#
loop_
_entity.id
_entity.type
_entity.pdbx_description
1 polymer ?
#
loop_
_entity_poly.entity_id
_entity_poly.type
_entity_poly.pdbx_seq_one_letter_code
_entity_poly.pdbx_strand_id
1 'polypeptide(L)'
;MVIGLTGGIGTGKSTVSRKLREKGYPVIDLDIISREVIAYPEVIDELVRNFGNEILEEQNEISGKKSISRNKLRQTVFKDEKKVAVLNSIMHPPIIEEMRRQIKELRQKHKTVFVEVQLLFEVKLEKEFDMTVLVYANRKTQIERVLKRDGRSEGEVQEIINAQMNMDEKRKLSNYIIENNGNSEMLDLEIEKFIKKLGI
;
A
#
# COMPACT_ATOMS: atom_id res chain seq x y z
N MET A 1 3.13 -9.05 17.67
CA MET A 1 3.57 -7.74 17.17
C MET A 1 2.98 -7.50 15.80
N VAL A 2 2.56 -6.28 15.49
CA VAL A 2 2.04 -5.88 14.18
C VAL A 2 3.00 -4.83 13.61
N ILE A 3 3.54 -5.09 12.42
CA ILE A 3 4.59 -4.27 11.81
C ILE A 3 4.07 -3.69 10.50
N GLY A 4 4.02 -2.37 10.41
CA GLY A 4 3.72 -1.65 9.17
C GLY A 4 4.97 -1.57 8.27
N LEU A 5 4.89 -2.16 7.08
CA LEU A 5 5.95 -2.12 6.06
C LEU A 5 5.60 -1.08 4.99
N THR A 6 6.40 -0.05 4.87
CA THR A 6 6.19 1.03 3.91
C THR A 6 7.39 1.25 3.00
N GLY A 7 7.21 2.06 1.98
CA GLY A 7 8.24 2.44 1.02
C GLY A 7 7.65 3.13 -0.20
N GLY A 8 8.43 3.94 -0.87
CA GLY A 8 8.03 4.61 -2.11
C GLY A 8 8.01 3.67 -3.32
N ILE A 9 7.53 4.19 -4.45
CA ILE A 9 7.59 3.46 -5.71
C ILE A 9 9.05 3.08 -6.04
N GLY A 10 9.28 1.87 -6.51
CA GLY A 10 10.62 1.41 -6.92
C GLY A 10 11.58 1.06 -5.76
N THR A 11 11.17 1.19 -4.48
CA THR A 11 12.02 0.83 -3.34
C THR A 11 12.17 -0.68 -3.12
N GLY A 12 11.29 -1.50 -3.72
CA GLY A 12 11.30 -2.96 -3.56
C GLY A 12 10.51 -3.47 -2.36
N LYS A 13 9.57 -2.68 -1.83
CA LYS A 13 8.67 -3.06 -0.73
C LYS A 13 7.98 -4.42 -0.98
N SER A 14 7.40 -4.66 -2.16
CA SER A 14 6.78 -5.93 -2.54
C SER A 14 7.77 -7.11 -2.60
N THR A 15 9.04 -6.85 -2.92
CA THR A 15 10.09 -7.87 -2.87
C THR A 15 10.37 -8.26 -1.41
N VAL A 16 10.45 -7.29 -0.50
CA VAL A 16 10.60 -7.55 0.95
C VAL A 16 9.39 -8.33 1.47
N SER A 17 8.18 -7.92 1.12
CA SER A 17 6.94 -8.63 1.50
C SER A 17 6.95 -10.09 1.03
N ARG A 18 7.34 -10.35 -0.21
CA ARG A 18 7.48 -11.71 -0.74
C ARG A 18 8.50 -12.52 0.04
N LYS A 19 9.71 -11.97 0.29
CA LYS A 19 10.76 -12.65 1.06
C LYS A 19 10.35 -12.94 2.51
N LEU A 20 9.57 -12.06 3.14
CA LEU A 20 9.00 -12.31 4.47
C LEU A 20 8.00 -13.46 4.44
N ARG A 21 7.13 -13.54 3.41
CA ARG A 21 6.21 -14.68 3.23
C ARG A 21 6.97 -16.00 3.01
N GLU A 22 8.04 -16.00 2.22
CA GLU A 22 8.90 -17.17 1.98
C GLU A 22 9.57 -17.66 3.28
N LYS A 23 9.80 -16.76 4.25
CA LYS A 23 10.32 -17.08 5.59
C LYS A 23 9.20 -17.47 6.59
N GLY A 24 7.95 -17.56 6.15
CA GLY A 24 6.82 -18.01 6.98
C GLY A 24 6.10 -16.89 7.77
N TYR A 25 6.41 -15.63 7.54
CA TYR A 25 5.70 -14.52 8.16
C TYR A 25 4.45 -14.15 7.35
N PRO A 26 3.28 -14.00 8.01
CA PRO A 26 2.10 -13.48 7.33
C PRO A 26 2.29 -12.00 6.99
N VAL A 27 1.93 -11.66 5.75
CA VAL A 27 1.97 -10.28 5.25
C VAL A 27 0.62 -9.95 4.63
N ILE A 28 -0.11 -9.04 5.25
CA ILE A 28 -1.33 -8.43 4.73
C ILE A 28 -0.91 -7.33 3.73
N ASP A 29 -1.61 -7.25 2.60
CA ASP A 29 -1.39 -6.22 1.59
C ASP A 29 -2.61 -5.28 1.57
N LEU A 30 -2.40 -4.02 1.96
CA LEU A 30 -3.48 -3.03 2.04
C LEU A 30 -4.04 -2.63 0.67
N ASP A 31 -3.24 -2.76 -0.39
CA ASP A 31 -3.72 -2.51 -1.75
C ASP A 31 -4.69 -3.62 -2.21
N ILE A 32 -4.50 -4.87 -1.74
CA ILE A 32 -5.44 -5.97 -1.97
C ILE A 32 -6.74 -5.69 -1.21
N ILE A 33 -6.67 -5.38 0.09
CA ILE A 33 -7.84 -5.03 0.89
C ILE A 33 -8.63 -3.87 0.26
N SER A 34 -7.96 -2.83 -0.21
CA SER A 34 -8.62 -1.70 -0.89
C SER A 34 -9.40 -2.14 -2.14
N ARG A 35 -8.88 -3.14 -2.88
CA ARG A 35 -9.57 -3.70 -4.05
C ARG A 35 -10.78 -4.56 -3.69
N GLU A 36 -10.75 -5.20 -2.54
CA GLU A 36 -11.86 -6.01 -2.03
C GLU A 36 -12.96 -5.09 -1.48
N VAL A 37 -12.58 -4.14 -0.66
CA VAL A 37 -13.49 -3.19 0.02
C VAL A 37 -14.29 -2.35 -0.97
N ILE A 38 -13.71 -1.92 -2.09
CA ILE A 38 -14.43 -1.14 -3.10
C ILE A 38 -15.59 -1.91 -3.74
N ALA A 39 -15.64 -3.24 -3.59
CA ALA A 39 -16.70 -4.11 -4.08
C ALA A 39 -17.80 -4.37 -3.02
N TYR A 40 -17.67 -3.83 -1.80
CA TYR A 40 -18.71 -3.95 -0.78
C TYR A 40 -19.94 -3.14 -1.18
N PRO A 41 -21.15 -3.69 -1.06
CA PRO A 41 -22.37 -3.01 -1.48
C PRO A 41 -22.55 -1.62 -0.86
N GLU A 42 -22.30 -1.49 0.45
CA GLU A 42 -22.36 -0.24 1.19
C GLU A 42 -21.35 0.81 0.70
N VAL A 43 -20.15 0.37 0.30
CA VAL A 43 -19.10 1.24 -0.26
C VAL A 43 -19.49 1.69 -1.66
N ILE A 44 -20.01 0.78 -2.50
CA ILE A 44 -20.50 1.11 -3.85
C ILE A 44 -21.60 2.16 -3.76
N ASP A 45 -22.59 1.96 -2.87
CA ASP A 45 -23.71 2.90 -2.71
C ASP A 45 -23.25 4.28 -2.23
N GLU A 46 -22.26 4.33 -1.32
CA GLU A 46 -21.69 5.58 -0.82
C GLU A 46 -20.88 6.30 -1.93
N LEU A 47 -20.08 5.56 -2.70
CA LEU A 47 -19.32 6.10 -3.82
C LEU A 47 -20.27 6.66 -4.91
N VAL A 48 -21.32 5.93 -5.26
CA VAL A 48 -22.32 6.38 -6.25
C VAL A 48 -23.06 7.62 -5.75
N ARG A 49 -23.42 7.69 -4.48
CA ARG A 49 -24.09 8.86 -3.88
C ARG A 49 -23.24 10.14 -3.99
N ASN A 50 -21.90 10.02 -3.84
CA ASN A 50 -20.99 11.15 -3.85
C ASN A 50 -20.44 11.50 -5.25
N PHE A 51 -20.30 10.51 -6.13
CA PHE A 51 -19.62 10.67 -7.42
C PHE A 51 -20.51 10.42 -8.64
N GLY A 52 -21.77 9.99 -8.43
CA GLY A 52 -22.70 9.70 -9.52
C GLY A 52 -22.59 8.28 -10.08
N ASN A 53 -23.50 7.94 -10.99
CA ASN A 53 -23.53 6.61 -11.63
C ASN A 53 -22.44 6.45 -12.71
N GLU A 54 -21.83 7.52 -13.15
CA GLU A 54 -20.77 7.52 -14.17
C GLU A 54 -19.52 6.75 -13.75
N ILE A 55 -19.33 6.51 -12.45
CA ILE A 55 -18.23 5.70 -11.93
C ILE A 55 -18.47 4.19 -11.99
N LEU A 56 -19.67 3.77 -12.40
CA LEU A 56 -20.01 2.36 -12.53
C LEU A 56 -19.42 1.76 -13.82
N GLU A 57 -19.10 0.46 -13.76
CA GLU A 57 -18.86 -0.32 -14.97
C GLU A 57 -20.15 -0.38 -15.80
N GLU A 58 -20.01 -0.50 -17.12
CA GLU A 58 -21.14 -0.81 -17.98
C GLU A 58 -21.71 -2.16 -17.57
N GLN A 59 -22.98 -2.19 -17.22
CA GLN A 59 -23.62 -3.40 -16.71
C GLN A 59 -23.55 -4.50 -17.79
N ASN A 60 -22.88 -5.59 -17.47
CA ASN A 60 -23.17 -6.84 -18.14
C ASN A 60 -24.61 -7.22 -17.71
N GLU A 61 -25.55 -7.19 -18.61
CA GLU A 61 -26.98 -7.50 -18.40
C GLU A 61 -27.21 -8.85 -17.71
N ILE A 62 -26.19 -9.72 -17.65
CA ILE A 62 -26.24 -11.07 -17.10
C ILE A 62 -26.10 -11.11 -15.57
N SER A 63 -25.42 -10.16 -14.92
CA SER A 63 -25.14 -10.29 -13.46
C SER A 63 -25.95 -9.39 -12.54
N GLY A 64 -26.55 -8.32 -13.05
CA GLY A 64 -27.34 -7.36 -12.26
C GLY A 64 -26.61 -6.66 -11.08
N LYS A 65 -25.33 -6.99 -10.85
CA LYS A 65 -24.55 -6.43 -9.74
C LYS A 65 -23.83 -5.15 -10.19
N LYS A 66 -24.00 -4.09 -9.41
CA LYS A 66 -23.22 -2.86 -9.57
C LYS A 66 -21.77 -3.12 -9.22
N SER A 67 -20.85 -2.60 -10.01
CA SER A 67 -19.41 -2.60 -9.74
C SER A 67 -18.79 -1.26 -10.11
N ILE A 68 -17.77 -0.86 -9.37
CA ILE A 68 -17.07 0.41 -9.58
C ILE A 68 -15.98 0.24 -10.65
N SER A 69 -16.03 1.08 -11.67
CA SER A 69 -14.92 1.25 -12.60
C SER A 69 -13.83 2.10 -11.96
N ARG A 70 -12.76 1.44 -11.55
CA ARG A 70 -11.62 2.12 -10.92
C ARG A 70 -11.01 3.19 -11.83
N ASN A 71 -11.07 3.00 -13.15
CA ASN A 71 -10.59 3.96 -14.12
C ASN A 71 -11.49 5.19 -14.16
N LYS A 72 -12.83 5.02 -14.28
CA LYS A 72 -13.80 6.10 -14.26
C LYS A 72 -13.76 6.87 -12.93
N LEU A 73 -13.71 6.16 -11.79
CA LEU A 73 -13.58 6.77 -10.47
C LEU A 73 -12.30 7.59 -10.37
N ARG A 74 -11.15 7.05 -10.81
CA ARG A 74 -9.88 7.78 -10.83
C ARG A 74 -9.99 9.04 -11.68
N GLN A 75 -10.59 8.98 -12.87
CA GLN A 75 -10.77 10.16 -13.73
C GLN A 75 -11.68 11.21 -13.08
N THR A 76 -12.75 10.78 -12.39
CA THR A 76 -13.68 11.67 -11.68
C THR A 76 -13.03 12.43 -10.52
N VAL A 77 -12.10 11.79 -9.80
CA VAL A 77 -11.41 12.42 -8.65
C VAL A 77 -10.08 13.08 -9.03
N PHE A 78 -9.56 12.78 -10.24
CA PHE A 78 -8.26 13.25 -10.67
C PHE A 78 -8.17 14.79 -10.69
N LYS A 79 -7.14 15.34 -10.03
CA LYS A 79 -6.89 16.79 -9.88
C LYS A 79 -7.91 17.58 -9.04
N ASP A 80 -8.80 16.90 -8.32
CA ASP A 80 -9.74 17.56 -7.40
C ASP A 80 -9.48 17.07 -5.98
N GLU A 81 -8.74 17.87 -5.21
CA GLU A 81 -8.36 17.51 -3.83
C GLU A 81 -9.57 17.29 -2.90
N LYS A 82 -10.68 18.00 -3.14
CA LYS A 82 -11.91 17.81 -2.35
C LYS A 82 -12.53 16.46 -2.64
N LYS A 83 -12.59 16.07 -3.92
CA LYS A 83 -13.07 14.75 -4.32
C LYS A 83 -12.15 13.62 -3.81
N VAL A 84 -10.84 13.81 -3.83
CA VAL A 84 -9.88 12.87 -3.25
C VAL A 84 -10.12 12.74 -1.73
N ALA A 85 -10.36 13.83 -1.02
CA ALA A 85 -10.67 13.79 0.42
C ALA A 85 -11.97 13.03 0.69
N VAL A 86 -13.02 13.23 -0.10
CA VAL A 86 -14.29 12.48 -0.02
C VAL A 86 -14.06 11.00 -0.30
N LEU A 87 -13.34 10.64 -1.37
CA LEU A 87 -13.00 9.25 -1.65
C LEU A 87 -12.28 8.60 -0.48
N ASN A 88 -11.28 9.27 0.08
CA ASN A 88 -10.54 8.76 1.22
C ASN A 88 -11.42 8.59 2.47
N SER A 89 -12.35 9.52 2.73
CA SER A 89 -13.27 9.42 3.87
C SER A 89 -14.24 8.22 3.76
N ILE A 90 -14.58 7.81 2.54
CA ILE A 90 -15.41 6.64 2.28
C ILE A 90 -14.59 5.35 2.36
N MET A 91 -13.39 5.34 1.78
CA MET A 91 -12.58 4.12 1.63
C MET A 91 -11.77 3.76 2.88
N HIS A 92 -11.23 4.73 3.62
CA HIS A 92 -10.32 4.44 4.73
C HIS A 92 -10.99 3.65 5.87
N PRO A 93 -12.19 4.01 6.37
CA PRO A 93 -12.79 3.28 7.49
C PRO A 93 -12.94 1.78 7.23
N PRO A 94 -13.58 1.33 6.13
CA PRO A 94 -13.76 -0.10 5.90
C PRO A 94 -12.43 -0.82 5.56
N ILE A 95 -11.45 -0.14 4.97
CA ILE A 95 -10.11 -0.71 4.75
C ILE A 95 -9.41 -0.98 6.10
N ILE A 96 -9.47 -0.02 7.03
CA ILE A 96 -8.85 -0.16 8.35
C ILE A 96 -9.55 -1.25 9.17
N GLU A 97 -10.88 -1.33 9.09
CA GLU A 97 -11.67 -2.36 9.77
C GLU A 97 -11.30 -3.75 9.26
N GLU A 98 -11.24 -3.95 7.95
CA GLU A 98 -10.87 -5.21 7.34
C GLU A 98 -9.41 -5.58 7.66
N MET A 99 -8.49 -4.62 7.62
CA MET A 99 -7.10 -4.81 8.05
C MET A 99 -7.03 -5.31 9.51
N ARG A 100 -7.75 -4.65 10.43
CA ARG A 100 -7.80 -5.05 11.85
C ARG A 100 -8.39 -6.44 12.04
N ARG A 101 -9.41 -6.80 11.27
CA ARG A 101 -10.02 -8.14 11.27
C ARG A 101 -8.99 -9.19 10.88
N GLN A 102 -8.28 -9.00 9.74
CA GLN A 102 -7.25 -9.93 9.28
C GLN A 102 -6.08 -10.02 10.26
N ILE A 103 -5.63 -8.90 10.83
CA ILE A 103 -4.60 -8.89 11.88
C ILE A 103 -5.03 -9.76 13.07
N LYS A 104 -6.26 -9.58 13.55
CA LYS A 104 -6.80 -10.35 14.69
C LYS A 104 -6.81 -11.85 14.41
N GLU A 105 -7.19 -12.26 13.23
CA GLU A 105 -7.21 -13.68 12.82
C GLU A 105 -5.78 -14.26 12.75
N LEU A 106 -4.87 -13.55 12.08
CA LEU A 106 -3.48 -14.02 11.93
C LEU A 106 -2.73 -14.06 13.26
N ARG A 107 -3.02 -13.12 14.18
CA ARG A 107 -2.43 -13.06 15.52
C ARG A 107 -2.78 -14.27 16.41
N GLN A 108 -3.80 -15.02 16.09
CA GLN A 108 -4.11 -16.29 16.79
C GLN A 108 -3.06 -17.38 16.55
N LYS A 109 -2.37 -17.33 15.41
CA LYS A 109 -1.42 -18.37 14.97
C LYS A 109 0.01 -17.85 14.86
N HIS A 110 0.20 -16.54 14.76
CA HIS A 110 1.49 -15.92 14.51
C HIS A 110 1.81 -14.84 15.54
N LYS A 111 3.01 -14.88 16.10
CA LYS A 111 3.49 -13.85 17.04
C LYS A 111 3.69 -12.49 16.37
N THR A 112 4.05 -12.51 15.08
CA THR A 112 4.32 -11.31 14.27
C THR A 112 3.52 -11.36 12.99
N VAL A 113 2.88 -10.23 12.64
CA VAL A 113 2.14 -10.01 11.40
C VAL A 113 2.69 -8.75 10.75
N PHE A 114 2.99 -8.80 9.47
CA PHE A 114 3.36 -7.63 8.68
C PHE A 114 2.15 -7.11 7.91
N VAL A 115 2.10 -5.80 7.73
CA VAL A 115 1.09 -5.13 6.89
C VAL A 115 1.83 -4.24 5.90
N GLU A 116 1.71 -4.54 4.63
CA GLU A 116 2.26 -3.73 3.54
C GLU A 116 1.36 -2.54 3.26
N VAL A 117 1.89 -1.30 3.47
CA VAL A 117 1.16 -0.05 3.30
C VAL A 117 2.02 0.96 2.52
N GLN A 118 1.62 1.30 1.31
CA GLN A 118 2.42 2.20 0.46
C GLN A 118 2.45 3.64 0.99
N LEU A 119 1.31 4.17 1.41
CA LEU A 119 1.13 5.55 1.86
C LEU A 119 0.95 5.66 3.38
N LEU A 120 1.67 4.84 4.16
CA LEU A 120 1.51 4.68 5.61
C LEU A 120 1.52 6.01 6.36
N PHE A 121 2.51 6.86 6.11
CA PHE A 121 2.67 8.13 6.79
C PHE A 121 1.78 9.23 6.19
N GLU A 122 1.56 9.20 4.88
CA GLU A 122 0.70 10.15 4.18
C GLU A 122 -0.75 10.09 4.70
N VAL A 123 -1.23 8.88 5.02
CA VAL A 123 -2.59 8.67 5.55
C VAL A 123 -2.61 8.50 7.07
N LYS A 124 -1.48 8.73 7.76
CA LYS A 124 -1.34 8.74 9.23
C LYS A 124 -1.75 7.42 9.90
N LEU A 125 -1.38 6.29 9.30
CA LEU A 125 -1.68 4.96 9.81
C LEU A 125 -0.61 4.41 10.78
N GLU A 126 0.43 5.16 11.11
CA GLU A 126 1.53 4.70 11.97
C GLU A 126 1.08 4.22 13.35
N LYS A 127 -0.04 4.75 13.84
CA LYS A 127 -0.62 4.40 15.15
C LYS A 127 -1.29 3.02 15.17
N GLU A 128 -1.55 2.41 14.00
CA GLU A 128 -2.12 1.07 13.90
C GLU A 128 -1.07 -0.04 14.10
N PHE A 129 0.21 0.32 14.20
CA PHE A 129 1.33 -0.61 14.22
C PHE A 129 2.17 -0.46 15.49
N ASP A 130 2.65 -1.59 16.00
CA ASP A 130 3.63 -1.61 17.09
C ASP A 130 4.98 -1.05 16.63
N MET A 131 5.27 -1.16 15.34
CA MET A 131 6.50 -0.71 14.69
C MET A 131 6.28 -0.41 13.22
N THR A 132 6.98 0.59 12.70
CA THR A 132 7.02 0.91 11.27
C THR A 132 8.39 0.62 10.68
N VAL A 133 8.42 -0.02 9.51
CA VAL A 133 9.62 -0.38 8.77
C VAL A 133 9.60 0.24 7.39
N LEU A 134 10.61 1.00 7.06
CA LEU A 134 10.79 1.60 5.75
C LEU A 134 11.69 0.72 4.89
N VAL A 135 11.21 0.31 3.73
CA VAL A 135 12.09 -0.17 2.65
C VAL A 135 12.58 1.05 1.89
N TYR A 136 13.86 1.34 2.04
CA TYR A 136 14.50 2.54 1.48
C TYR A 136 15.30 2.21 0.23
N ALA A 137 15.12 3.02 -0.79
CA ALA A 137 16.04 3.14 -1.90
C ALA A 137 16.21 4.63 -2.26
N ASN A 138 17.39 5.03 -2.68
CA ASN A 138 17.64 6.40 -3.13
C ASN A 138 16.87 6.69 -4.44
N ARG A 139 16.68 7.98 -4.73
CA ARG A 139 15.89 8.44 -5.88
C ARG A 139 16.37 7.85 -7.22
N LYS A 140 17.69 7.77 -7.43
CA LYS A 140 18.28 7.20 -8.64
C LYS A 140 17.87 5.75 -8.83
N THR A 141 18.02 4.94 -7.80
CA THR A 141 17.64 3.52 -7.79
C THR A 141 16.14 3.34 -8.01
N GLN A 142 15.29 4.19 -7.39
CA GLN A 142 13.84 4.16 -7.61
C GLN A 142 13.51 4.39 -9.09
N ILE A 143 14.05 5.44 -9.70
CA ILE A 143 13.83 5.80 -11.11
C ILE A 143 14.26 4.64 -12.01
N GLU A 144 15.51 4.16 -11.90
CA GLU A 144 16.06 3.08 -12.71
C GLU A 144 15.17 1.82 -12.66
N ARG A 145 14.72 1.44 -11.47
CA ARG A 145 13.87 0.24 -11.28
C ARG A 145 12.49 0.40 -11.91
N VAL A 146 11.87 1.57 -11.77
CA VAL A 146 10.52 1.83 -12.32
C VAL A 146 10.58 1.95 -13.85
N LEU A 147 11.57 2.64 -14.42
CA LEU A 147 11.78 2.70 -15.86
C LEU A 147 11.91 1.28 -16.46
N LYS A 148 12.74 0.43 -15.84
CA LYS A 148 12.95 -0.94 -16.31
C LYS A 148 11.72 -1.83 -16.20
N ARG A 149 10.89 -1.63 -15.16
CA ARG A 149 9.72 -2.47 -14.87
C ARG A 149 8.50 -2.06 -15.70
N ASP A 150 8.22 -0.75 -15.79
CA ASP A 150 6.93 -0.23 -16.24
C ASP A 150 6.98 0.36 -17.65
N GLY A 151 8.17 0.54 -18.24
CA GLY A 151 8.32 1.15 -19.57
C GLY A 151 7.85 2.61 -19.64
N ARG A 152 7.73 3.30 -18.50
CA ARG A 152 7.31 4.71 -18.41
C ARG A 152 8.44 5.65 -18.81
N SER A 153 8.08 6.88 -19.12
CA SER A 153 9.07 7.96 -19.27
C SER A 153 9.65 8.38 -17.91
N GLU A 154 10.84 8.93 -17.89
CA GLU A 154 11.47 9.42 -16.67
C GLU A 154 10.64 10.53 -16.00
N GLY A 155 10.01 11.41 -16.78
CA GLY A 155 9.14 12.47 -16.28
C GLY A 155 7.95 11.91 -15.49
N GLU A 156 7.24 10.92 -16.05
CA GLU A 156 6.13 10.26 -15.35
C GLU A 156 6.57 9.60 -14.04
N VAL A 157 7.74 8.97 -14.03
CA VAL A 157 8.30 8.35 -12.81
C VAL A 157 8.60 9.41 -11.76
N GLN A 158 9.18 10.53 -12.17
CA GLN A 158 9.47 11.64 -11.25
C GLN A 158 8.21 12.27 -10.68
N GLU A 159 7.14 12.41 -11.48
CA GLU A 159 5.83 12.87 -10.99
C GLU A 159 5.26 11.95 -9.92
N ILE A 160 5.32 10.63 -10.14
CA ILE A 160 4.83 9.65 -9.16
C ILE A 160 5.65 9.70 -7.87
N ILE A 161 6.97 9.84 -7.95
CA ILE A 161 7.84 9.97 -6.77
C ILE A 161 7.51 11.28 -6.02
N ASN A 162 7.32 12.38 -6.73
CA ASN A 162 7.03 13.68 -6.14
C ASN A 162 5.62 13.75 -5.49
N ALA A 163 4.68 12.90 -5.93
CA ALA A 163 3.36 12.78 -5.33
C ALA A 163 3.35 12.00 -4.00
N GLN A 164 4.46 11.33 -3.64
CA GLN A 164 4.63 10.63 -2.39
C GLN A 164 5.44 11.47 -1.40
N MET A 165 5.30 11.20 -0.10
CA MET A 165 6.18 11.78 0.92
C MET A 165 7.64 11.46 0.59
N ASN A 166 8.53 12.44 0.77
CA ASN A 166 9.95 12.27 0.54
C ASN A 166 10.53 11.12 1.35
N MET A 167 11.43 10.33 0.74
CA MET A 167 12.02 9.15 1.39
C MET A 167 12.83 9.50 2.65
N ASP A 168 13.48 10.67 2.70
CA ASP A 168 14.24 11.10 3.87
C ASP A 168 13.30 11.54 5.02
N GLU A 169 12.12 12.04 4.71
CA GLU A 169 11.07 12.29 5.71
C GLU A 169 10.51 10.97 6.25
N LYS A 170 10.17 10.01 5.37
CA LYS A 170 9.76 8.66 5.80
C LYS A 170 10.83 8.00 6.66
N ARG A 171 12.12 8.20 6.33
CA ARG A 171 13.24 7.69 7.10
C ARG A 171 13.25 8.19 8.54
N LYS A 172 12.95 9.46 8.76
CA LYS A 172 12.88 10.08 10.11
C LYS A 172 11.70 9.57 10.93
N LEU A 173 10.60 9.21 10.27
CA LEU A 173 9.38 8.75 10.92
C LEU A 173 9.38 7.23 11.21
N SER A 174 10.24 6.47 10.56
CA SER A 174 10.27 5.01 10.65
C SER A 174 11.10 4.52 11.84
N ASN A 175 10.64 3.45 12.50
CA ASN A 175 11.38 2.83 13.61
C ASN A 175 12.56 1.98 13.12
N TYR A 176 12.47 1.43 11.90
CA TYR A 176 13.54 0.65 11.29
C TYR A 176 13.61 0.90 9.79
N ILE A 177 14.81 0.73 9.22
CA ILE A 177 15.06 0.92 7.79
C ILE A 177 15.73 -0.33 7.23
N ILE A 178 15.13 -0.88 6.18
CA ILE A 178 15.73 -1.91 5.34
C ILE A 178 16.30 -1.20 4.10
N GLU A 179 17.62 -1.10 4.03
CA GLU A 179 18.31 -0.48 2.88
C GLU A 179 18.24 -1.41 1.67
N ASN A 180 17.77 -0.89 0.55
CA ASN A 180 17.63 -1.65 -0.69
C ASN A 180 18.19 -0.89 -1.90
N ASN A 181 19.44 -0.45 -1.80
CA ASN A 181 20.17 0.19 -2.90
C ASN A 181 21.04 -0.79 -3.71
N GLY A 182 21.21 -2.00 -3.20
CA GLY A 182 22.07 -3.04 -3.79
C GLY A 182 21.32 -4.11 -4.57
N ASN A 183 21.97 -5.26 -4.69
CA ASN A 183 21.43 -6.46 -5.33
C ASN A 183 20.53 -7.28 -4.37
N SER A 184 19.99 -8.41 -4.86
CA SER A 184 19.08 -9.28 -4.08
C SER A 184 19.75 -9.89 -2.85
N GLU A 185 21.04 -10.26 -2.93
CA GLU A 185 21.79 -10.87 -1.83
C GLU A 185 21.97 -9.88 -0.67
N MET A 186 22.28 -8.62 -0.98
CA MET A 186 22.37 -7.56 0.02
C MET A 186 21.02 -7.32 0.71
N LEU A 187 19.93 -7.37 -0.06
CA LEU A 187 18.60 -7.24 0.51
C LEU A 187 18.26 -8.40 1.44
N ASP A 188 18.65 -9.62 1.10
CA ASP A 188 18.47 -10.79 1.98
C ASP A 188 19.19 -10.61 3.31
N LEU A 189 20.43 -10.14 3.27
CA LEU A 189 21.20 -9.83 4.48
C LEU A 189 20.55 -8.75 5.34
N GLU A 190 20.00 -7.69 4.72
CA GLU A 190 19.29 -6.64 5.46
C GLU A 190 18.00 -7.15 6.11
N ILE A 191 17.25 -8.02 5.43
CA ILE A 191 16.05 -8.66 6.00
C ILE A 191 16.44 -9.59 7.15
N GLU A 192 17.52 -10.37 7.04
CA GLU A 192 18.00 -11.25 8.12
C GLU A 192 18.45 -10.47 9.33
N LYS A 193 19.20 -9.39 9.13
CA LYS A 193 19.57 -8.47 10.24
C LYS A 193 18.35 -7.92 10.94
N PHE A 194 17.33 -7.52 10.18
CA PHE A 194 16.08 -7.01 10.72
C PHE A 194 15.37 -8.07 11.59
N ILE A 195 15.15 -9.26 11.04
CA ILE A 195 14.50 -10.39 11.75
C ILE A 195 15.26 -10.74 13.05
N LYS A 196 16.59 -10.85 12.95
CA LYS A 196 17.45 -11.12 14.12
C LYS A 196 17.32 -10.03 15.18
N LYS A 197 17.28 -8.76 14.79
CA LYS A 197 17.13 -7.63 15.72
C LYS A 197 15.79 -7.66 16.44
N LEU A 198 14.74 -8.15 15.80
CA LEU A 198 13.40 -8.29 16.41
C LEU A 198 13.29 -9.52 17.32
N GLY A 199 14.21 -10.46 17.25
CA GLY A 199 14.13 -11.72 17.98
C GLY A 199 13.01 -12.64 17.53
N ILE A 200 12.65 -12.57 16.25
CA ILE A 200 11.55 -13.33 15.64
C ILE A 200 12.06 -14.26 14.55
#